data_94e47b243ef9306a7795c881be6ca533
#
_entry.id   94e47b243ef9306a7795c881be6ca533
#
_cell.length_a   1.000
_cell.length_b   1.000
_cell.length_c   1.000
_cell.angle_alpha   90.00
_cell.angle_beta   90.00
_cell.angle_gamma   90.00
#
_symmetry.space_group_name_H-M   'P 1'
#
loop_
_entity.id
_entity.type
_entity.pdbx_description
1 polymer ?
#
loop_
_entity_poly.entity_id
_entity_poly.type
_entity_poly.pdbx_seq_one_letter_code
_entity_poly.pdbx_strand_id
1 'polypeptide(L)' 'MSARVEIYTRDYCGYCTRAMALLASKGAQVTEYRAGDDPDKRREMIQRSHGTTYPQIFINGRHVGGSDDIHDLDRRGQL' A
#
# COMPACT_ATOMS: atom_id res chain seq x y z
N MET A 1 9.46 -11.72 -2.35
CA MET A 1 8.61 -12.04 -1.20
C MET A 1 7.34 -12.74 -1.67
N SER A 2 6.81 -13.65 -0.87
CA SER A 2 5.62 -14.44 -1.24
C SER A 2 4.35 -13.92 -0.57
N ALA A 3 4.43 -12.84 0.17
CA ALA A 3 3.29 -12.29 0.90
C ALA A 3 2.28 -11.66 -0.05
N ARG A 4 1.01 -11.68 0.34
CA ARG A 4 -0.04 -10.96 -0.38
C ARG A 4 -0.07 -9.52 0.10
N VAL A 5 0.02 -8.60 -0.84
CA VAL A 5 0.01 -7.17 -0.53
C VAL A 5 -1.22 -6.54 -1.14
N GLU A 6 -1.91 -5.73 -0.35
CA GLU A 6 -3.01 -4.89 -0.82
C GLU A 6 -2.58 -3.44 -0.67
N ILE A 7 -2.81 -2.64 -1.69
CA ILE A 7 -2.45 -1.22 -1.67
C ILE A 7 -3.62 -0.38 -2.19
N TYR A 8 -3.99 0.62 -1.42
CA TYR A 8 -5.00 1.61 -1.83
C TYR A 8 -4.28 2.82 -2.39
N THR A 9 -4.61 3.18 -3.62
CA THR A 9 -3.94 4.25 -4.37
C THR A 9 -4.92 5.30 -4.87
N ARG A 10 -4.37 6.40 -5.37
CA ARG A 10 -5.10 7.42 -6.13
C ARG A 10 -4.25 7.86 -7.32
N ASP A 11 -4.88 8.55 -8.27
CA ASP A 11 -4.16 9.11 -9.41
C ASP A 11 -3.21 10.22 -8.96
N TYR A 12 -2.16 10.44 -9.74
CA TYR A 12 -1.17 11.50 -9.51
C TYR A 12 -0.57 11.45 -8.11
N CYS A 13 -0.25 10.24 -7.65
CA CYS A 13 0.32 10.01 -6.33
C CYS A 13 1.73 9.46 -6.49
N GLY A 14 2.74 10.32 -6.30
CA GLY A 14 4.14 9.90 -6.40
C GLY A 14 4.52 8.88 -5.35
N TYR A 15 3.99 8.98 -4.15
CA TYR A 15 4.24 8.01 -3.08
C TYR A 15 3.65 6.65 -3.42
N CYS A 16 2.48 6.61 -4.08
CA CYS A 16 1.90 5.35 -4.55
C CYS A 16 2.79 4.70 -5.59
N THR A 17 3.31 5.48 -6.53
CA THR A 17 4.21 4.99 -7.57
C THR A 17 5.49 4.40 -6.97
N ARG A 18 6.07 5.09 -6.01
CA ARG A 18 7.29 4.63 -5.34
C ARG A 18 7.05 3.34 -4.55
N ALA A 19 5.92 3.26 -3.87
CA ALA A 19 5.55 2.05 -3.12
C ALA A 19 5.36 0.86 -4.05
N MET A 20 4.65 1.07 -5.17
CA MET A 20 4.42 0.02 -6.15
C MET A 20 5.73 -0.47 -6.76
N ALA A 21 6.65 0.44 -7.05
CA ALA A 21 7.95 0.07 -7.61
C ALA A 21 8.77 -0.79 -6.64
N LEU A 22 8.78 -0.41 -5.36
CA LEU A 22 9.47 -1.20 -4.35
C LEU A 22 8.88 -2.60 -4.23
N LEU A 23 7.55 -2.70 -4.14
CA LEU A 23 6.87 -3.98 -4.01
C LEU A 23 7.12 -4.87 -5.23
N ALA A 24 7.11 -4.28 -6.43
CA ALA A 24 7.43 -5.03 -7.65
C ALA A 24 8.86 -5.57 -7.62
N SER A 25 9.81 -4.78 -7.13
CA SER A 25 11.21 -5.21 -7.04
C SER A 25 11.40 -6.37 -6.07
N LYS A 26 10.48 -6.54 -5.13
CA LYS A 26 10.52 -7.64 -4.16
C LYS A 26 9.74 -8.88 -4.62
N GLY A 27 9.12 -8.83 -5.79
CA GLY A 27 8.33 -9.95 -6.31
C GLY A 27 7.04 -10.18 -5.54
N ALA A 28 6.48 -9.16 -4.91
CA ALA A 28 5.27 -9.27 -4.12
C ALA A 28 4.05 -9.49 -5.02
N GLN A 29 3.08 -10.24 -4.52
CA GLN A 29 1.77 -10.36 -5.15
C GLN A 29 0.93 -9.18 -4.69
N VAL A 30 0.72 -8.20 -5.58
CA VAL A 30 0.09 -6.94 -5.23
C VAL A 30 -1.30 -6.86 -5.84
N THR A 31 -2.29 -6.55 -5.00
CA THR A 31 -3.63 -6.15 -5.43
C THR A 31 -3.77 -4.65 -5.20
N GLU A 32 -4.02 -3.92 -6.25
CA GLU A 32 -4.19 -2.46 -6.19
C GLU A 32 -5.68 -2.11 -6.18
N TYR A 33 -6.08 -1.31 -5.21
CA TYR A 33 -7.42 -0.72 -5.16
C TYR A 33 -7.31 0.77 -5.42
N ARG A 34 -7.90 1.23 -6.53
CA ARG A 34 -7.83 2.64 -6.91
C ARG A 34 -8.89 3.44 -6.16
N ALA A 35 -8.66 3.61 -4.88
CA ALA A 35 -9.63 4.19 -3.95
C ALA A 35 -9.87 5.69 -4.20
N GLY A 36 -8.94 6.37 -4.85
CA GLY A 36 -9.13 7.78 -5.20
C GLY A 36 -10.32 8.03 -6.11
N ASP A 37 -10.66 7.03 -6.95
CA ASP A 37 -11.79 7.12 -7.89
C ASP A 37 -13.00 6.29 -7.45
N ASP A 38 -12.92 5.64 -6.29
CA ASP A 38 -13.95 4.70 -5.83
C ASP A 38 -14.32 5.01 -4.38
N PRO A 39 -15.45 5.66 -4.14
CA PRO A 39 -15.86 6.03 -2.78
C PRO A 39 -16.02 4.81 -1.85
N ASP A 40 -16.45 3.67 -2.37
CA ASP A 40 -16.60 2.47 -1.55
C ASP A 40 -15.24 1.94 -1.12
N LYS A 41 -14.27 1.91 -2.01
CA LYS A 41 -12.91 1.51 -1.67
C LYS A 41 -12.24 2.51 -0.73
N ARG A 42 -12.54 3.79 -0.88
CA ARG A 42 -12.02 4.80 0.03
C ARG A 42 -12.56 4.59 1.44
N ARG A 43 -13.85 4.32 1.58
CA ARG A 43 -14.43 4.00 2.89
C ARG A 43 -13.79 2.77 3.50
N GLU A 44 -13.59 1.71 2.69
CA GLU A 44 -12.93 0.50 3.14
C GLU A 44 -11.52 0.80 3.66
N MET A 45 -10.76 1.59 2.92
CA MET A 45 -9.42 2.01 3.31
C MET A 45 -9.43 2.70 4.66
N ILE A 46 -10.33 3.66 4.84
CA ILE A 46 -10.42 4.43 6.09
C ILE A 46 -10.80 3.52 7.26
N GLN A 47 -11.74 2.61 7.05
CA GLN A 47 -12.16 1.67 8.10
C GLN A 47 -11.02 0.75 8.51
N ARG A 48 -10.25 0.26 7.53
CA ARG A 48 -9.16 -0.69 7.80
C ARG A 48 -7.91 -0.02 8.37
N SER A 49 -7.56 1.16 7.88
CA SER A 49 -6.29 1.82 8.20
C SER A 49 -6.42 2.93 9.23
N HIS A 50 -7.63 3.45 9.42
CA HIS A 50 -7.89 4.66 10.21
C HIS A 50 -7.17 5.88 9.65
N GLY A 51 -6.80 5.84 8.36
CA GLY A 51 -6.11 6.93 7.69
C GLY A 51 -6.79 7.34 6.40
N THR A 52 -6.52 8.57 5.99
CA THR A 52 -7.12 9.16 4.78
C THR A 52 -6.08 9.47 3.71
N THR A 53 -4.80 9.21 3.99
CA THR A 53 -3.71 9.48 3.05
C THR A 53 -3.44 8.28 2.16
N TYR A 54 -2.73 8.51 1.06
CA TYR A 54 -2.36 7.49 0.09
C TYR A 54 -0.84 7.41 -0.05
N PRO A 55 -0.29 6.21 -0.27
CA PRO A 55 -0.99 4.93 -0.28
C PRO A 55 -1.25 4.40 1.13
N GLN A 56 -2.20 3.46 1.26
CA GLN A 56 -2.36 2.67 2.47
C GLN A 56 -2.09 1.21 2.10
N ILE A 57 -1.19 0.56 2.81
CA ILE A 57 -0.63 -0.74 2.43
C ILE A 57 -0.87 -1.75 3.53
N PHE A 58 -1.29 -2.95 3.10
CA PHE A 58 -1.55 -4.08 3.99
C PHE A 58 -0.76 -5.28 3.50
N ILE A 59 -0.10 -5.97 4.40
CA ILE A 59 0.64 -7.20 4.09
C ILE A 59 0.01 -8.33 4.88
N ASN A 60 -0.48 -9.35 4.17
CA ASN A 60 -1.21 -10.49 4.75
C ASN A 60 -2.35 -10.01 5.66
N GLY A 61 -3.07 -8.97 5.22
CA GLY A 61 -4.19 -8.41 5.96
C GLY A 61 -3.84 -7.45 7.08
N ARG A 62 -2.56 -7.24 7.38
CA ARG A 62 -2.12 -6.35 8.46
C ARG A 62 -1.74 -5.00 7.90
N HIS A 63 -2.20 -3.94 8.54
CA HIS A 63 -1.87 -2.58 8.13
C HIS A 63 -0.41 -2.26 8.41
N VAL A 64 0.33 -1.90 7.37
CA VAL A 64 1.73 -1.50 7.48
C VAL A 64 1.87 0.01 7.51
N GLY A 65 1.08 0.71 6.71
CA GLY A 65 1.13 2.16 6.61
C GLY A 65 1.29 2.63 5.18
N GLY A 66 2.08 3.68 4.98
CA GLY A 66 2.29 4.29 3.68
C GLY A 66 3.62 3.92 3.04
N SER A 67 4.01 4.71 2.04
CA SER A 67 5.24 4.47 1.28
C SER A 67 6.49 4.51 2.17
N ASP A 68 6.57 5.51 3.05
CA ASP A 68 7.74 5.63 3.94
C ASP A 68 7.86 4.42 4.86
N ASP A 69 6.73 3.90 5.30
CA ASP A 69 6.71 2.76 6.21
C ASP A 69 7.26 1.49 5.55
N ILE A 70 6.88 1.21 4.30
CA ILE A 70 7.40 0.01 3.63
C ILE A 70 8.86 0.18 3.22
N HIS A 71 9.28 1.40 2.88
CA HIS A 71 10.70 1.66 2.61
C HIS A 71 11.55 1.47 3.86
N ASP A 72 11.01 1.84 5.02
CA ASP A 72 11.67 1.61 6.29
C ASP A 72 11.80 0.12 6.60
N LEU A 73 10.73 -0.65 6.38
CA LEU A 73 10.80 -2.11 6.52
C LEU A 73 11.85 -2.71 5.62
N ASP A 74 11.96 -2.23 4.38
CA ASP A 74 12.95 -2.71 3.45
C ASP A 74 14.37 -2.42 3.94
N ARG A 75 14.62 -1.20 4.42
CA ARG A 75 15.93 -0.84 4.97
C ARG A 75 16.33 -1.71 6.15
N ARG A 76 15.36 -2.15 6.94
CA ARG A 76 15.60 -3.01 8.10
C ARG A 76 15.64 -4.49 7.76
N GLY A 77 15.52 -4.84 6.48
CA GLY A 77 15.54 -6.23 6.03
C GLY A 77 14.30 -7.02 6.41
N GLN A 78 13.17 -6.33 6.61
CA GLN A 78 11.93 -6.97 7.07
C GLN A 78 10.84 -7.01 5.99
N LEU A 79 11.19 -6.65 4.76
CA LEU A 79 10.22 -6.67 3.66
C LEU A 79 10.48 -7.83 2.70
#